data_a296518ec4e39d26447fcbb615ca3409
#
_entry.id   a296518ec4e39d26447fcbb615ca3409
#
_cell.length_a   1.000
_cell.length_b   1.000
_cell.length_c   1.000
_cell.angle_alpha   90.00
_cell.angle_beta   90.00
_cell.angle_gamma   90.00
#
_symmetry.space_group_name_H-M   'P 1'
#
loop_
_entity.id
_entity.type
_entity.pdbx_description
1 polymer ?
#
loop_
_entity_poly.entity_id
_entity_poly.type
_entity_poly.pdbx_seq_one_letter_code
_entity_poly.pdbx_strand_id
1 'polypeptide(L)'
;MRNVRRIVMDTSIIVAALRTRRGAANAVLRLVAQRRLVALATAPLFLEYEDVLKRPEQQLVHGLTAEAVDRFLGELAALLEPVEIHFQWRPQARDPSDEMVLEAAINGSADALVTHNVADFRSAGERFGIAG
;
A
#
# COMPACT_ATOMS: atom_id res chain seq x y z
N MET A 1 13.75 -8.89 21.88
CA MET A 1 13.32 -7.78 20.98
C MET A 1 12.33 -8.30 19.95
N ARG A 2 11.23 -7.62 19.79
CA ARG A 2 10.20 -8.04 18.83
C ARG A 2 10.53 -7.49 17.44
N ASN A 3 10.57 -8.36 16.43
CA ASN A 3 10.73 -7.94 15.05
C ASN A 3 9.37 -7.58 14.49
N VAL A 4 9.20 -6.30 14.15
CA VAL A 4 7.98 -5.82 13.48
C VAL A 4 8.21 -5.94 11.99
N ARG A 5 7.28 -6.59 11.29
CA ARG A 5 7.40 -6.75 9.85
C ARG A 5 7.13 -5.43 9.13
N ARG A 6 7.92 -5.19 8.11
CA ARG A 6 7.84 -4.00 7.26
C ARG A 6 7.13 -4.41 5.98
N ILE A 7 6.00 -3.76 5.70
CA ILE A 7 5.16 -4.12 4.56
C ILE A 7 4.93 -2.92 3.64
N VAL A 8 4.64 -3.21 2.39
CA VAL A 8 4.10 -2.22 1.45
C VAL A 8 2.71 -2.69 1.06
N MET A 9 1.72 -1.81 1.14
CA MET A 9 0.35 -2.12 0.77
C MET A 9 0.09 -1.63 -0.65
N ASP A 10 -0.36 -2.55 -1.52
CA ASP A 10 -0.87 -2.18 -2.82
C ASP A 10 -2.13 -1.32 -2.65
N THR A 11 -2.39 -0.45 -3.61
CA THR A 11 -3.58 0.42 -3.60
C THR A 11 -4.86 -0.39 -3.46
N SER A 12 -4.91 -1.60 -4.03
CA SER A 12 -6.08 -2.49 -3.91
C SER A 12 -6.44 -2.81 -2.46
N ILE A 13 -5.44 -2.88 -1.58
CA ILE A 13 -5.67 -3.13 -0.15
C ILE A 13 -6.32 -1.91 0.52
N ILE A 14 -5.85 -0.72 0.19
CA ILE A 14 -6.41 0.52 0.74
C ILE A 14 -7.88 0.66 0.31
N VAL A 15 -8.17 0.42 -0.96
CA VAL A 15 -9.54 0.47 -1.50
C VAL A 15 -10.43 -0.57 -0.81
N ALA A 16 -9.96 -1.81 -0.70
CA ALA A 16 -10.73 -2.88 -0.08
C ALA A 16 -11.00 -2.62 1.40
N ALA A 17 -10.04 -2.03 2.11
CA ALA A 17 -10.19 -1.73 3.53
C ALA A 17 -11.29 -0.71 3.79
N LEU A 18 -11.43 0.29 2.91
CA LEU A 18 -12.50 1.28 3.05
C LEU A 18 -13.85 0.76 2.59
N ARG A 19 -13.86 -0.26 1.72
CA ARG A 19 -15.10 -0.86 1.24
C ARG A 19 -15.73 -1.79 2.27
N THR A 20 -14.92 -2.53 3.02
CA THR A 20 -15.41 -3.56 3.93
C THR A 20 -14.64 -3.53 5.24
N ARG A 21 -15.33 -3.16 6.33
CA ARG A 21 -14.72 -3.08 7.66
C ARG A 21 -14.28 -4.43 8.22
N ARG A 22 -14.92 -5.52 7.81
CA ARG A 22 -14.65 -6.87 8.32
C ARG A 22 -13.72 -7.69 7.45
N GLY A 23 -13.24 -7.10 6.36
CA GLY A 23 -12.37 -7.80 5.42
C GLY A 23 -10.93 -7.92 5.90
N ALA A 24 -10.18 -8.79 5.25
CA ALA A 24 -8.77 -8.99 5.55
C ALA A 24 -7.95 -7.70 5.36
N ALA A 25 -8.28 -6.89 4.35
CA ALA A 25 -7.58 -5.63 4.10
C ALA A 25 -7.74 -4.66 5.27
N ASN A 26 -8.94 -4.57 5.84
CA ASN A 26 -9.16 -3.72 7.01
C ASN A 26 -8.39 -4.25 8.23
N ALA A 27 -8.27 -5.58 8.36
CA ALA A 27 -7.48 -6.17 9.43
C ALA A 27 -6.00 -5.76 9.33
N VAL A 28 -5.46 -5.69 8.11
CA VAL A 28 -4.09 -5.22 7.89
C VAL A 28 -3.93 -3.78 8.36
N LEU A 29 -4.87 -2.89 8.00
CA LEU A 29 -4.82 -1.50 8.46
C LEU A 29 -4.88 -1.39 9.97
N ARG A 30 -5.70 -2.23 10.62
CA ARG A 30 -5.76 -2.23 12.09
C ARG A 30 -4.43 -2.63 12.71
N LEU A 31 -3.74 -3.61 12.13
CA LEU A 31 -2.41 -4.00 12.62
C LEU A 31 -1.40 -2.87 12.46
N VAL A 32 -1.47 -2.12 11.36
CA VAL A 32 -0.63 -0.94 11.16
C VAL A 32 -0.95 0.13 12.21
N ALA A 33 -2.23 0.38 12.47
CA ALA A 33 -2.65 1.37 13.48
C ALA A 33 -2.20 0.98 14.88
N GLN A 34 -2.15 -0.32 15.17
CA GLN A 34 -1.68 -0.85 16.45
C GLN A 34 -0.15 -0.95 16.52
N ARG A 35 0.54 -0.54 15.48
CA ARG A 35 2.01 -0.61 15.34
C ARG A 35 2.57 -2.01 15.44
N ARG A 36 1.77 -2.99 15.06
CA ARG A 36 2.18 -4.40 14.95
C ARG A 36 2.76 -4.72 13.59
N LEU A 37 2.48 -3.87 12.61
CA LEU A 37 3.11 -3.86 11.30
C LEU A 37 3.57 -2.44 11.02
N VAL A 38 4.68 -2.29 10.31
CA VAL A 38 5.15 -1.00 9.81
C VAL A 38 4.81 -0.93 8.33
N ALA A 39 4.01 0.04 7.93
CA ALA A 39 3.67 0.24 6.53
C ALA A 39 4.61 1.28 5.92
N LEU A 40 5.19 0.93 4.79
CA LEU A 40 6.15 1.77 4.07
C LEU A 40 5.47 2.39 2.84
N ALA A 41 5.82 3.63 2.53
CA ALA A 41 5.36 4.25 1.30
C ALA A 41 6.35 5.30 0.81
N THR A 42 6.53 5.32 -0.51
CA THR A 42 7.20 6.44 -1.18
C THR A 42 6.16 7.55 -1.41
N ALA A 43 6.62 8.75 -1.73
CA ALA A 43 5.70 9.84 -2.09
C ALA A 43 4.83 9.47 -3.30
N PRO A 44 5.37 8.91 -4.40
CA PRO A 44 4.53 8.50 -5.52
C PRO A 44 3.45 7.49 -5.14
N LEU A 45 3.77 6.52 -4.29
CA LEU A 45 2.78 5.52 -3.86
C LEU A 45 1.68 6.15 -3.03
N PHE A 46 2.02 7.06 -2.12
CA PHE A 46 1.02 7.76 -1.31
C PHE A 46 0.09 8.60 -2.19
N LEU A 47 0.64 9.28 -3.19
CA LEU A 47 -0.16 10.07 -4.14
C LEU A 47 -1.08 9.16 -4.97
N GLU A 48 -0.65 7.94 -5.27
CA GLU A 48 -1.49 6.97 -5.95
C GLU A 48 -2.68 6.55 -5.08
N TYR A 49 -2.46 6.34 -3.78
CA TYR A 49 -3.56 6.07 -2.85
C TYR A 49 -4.60 7.19 -2.91
N GLU A 50 -4.15 8.44 -2.83
CA GLU A 50 -5.03 9.60 -2.86
C GLU A 50 -5.79 9.67 -4.18
N ASP A 51 -5.09 9.53 -5.30
CA ASP A 51 -5.71 9.61 -6.63
C ASP A 51 -6.82 8.59 -6.80
N VAL A 52 -6.54 7.33 -6.45
CA VAL A 52 -7.50 6.25 -6.61
C VAL A 52 -8.71 6.44 -5.69
N LEU A 53 -8.50 6.79 -4.42
CA LEU A 53 -9.59 6.94 -3.47
C LEU A 53 -10.52 8.10 -3.81
N LYS A 54 -10.01 9.12 -4.49
CA LYS A 54 -10.82 10.29 -4.87
C LYS A 54 -11.51 10.15 -6.23
N ARG A 55 -11.30 9.04 -6.93
CA ARG A 55 -12.01 8.81 -8.20
C ARG A 55 -13.50 8.65 -7.95
N PRO A 56 -14.36 9.25 -8.81
CA PRO A 56 -15.82 9.15 -8.62
C PRO A 56 -16.33 7.74 -8.46
N GLU A 57 -15.84 6.79 -9.26
CA GLU A 57 -16.26 5.40 -9.18
C GLU A 57 -15.90 4.75 -7.85
N GLN A 58 -14.81 5.17 -7.22
CA GLN A 58 -14.44 4.66 -5.91
C GLN A 58 -15.27 5.31 -4.81
N GLN A 59 -15.59 6.59 -4.94
CA GLN A 59 -16.46 7.27 -3.99
C GLN A 59 -17.85 6.62 -3.92
N LEU A 60 -18.36 6.13 -5.04
CA LEU A 60 -19.62 5.39 -5.05
C LEU A 60 -19.53 4.09 -4.27
N VAL A 61 -18.35 3.45 -4.24
CA VAL A 61 -18.16 2.18 -3.57
C VAL A 61 -17.94 2.33 -2.07
N HIS A 62 -17.03 3.23 -1.65
CA HIS A 62 -16.74 3.40 -0.23
C HIS A 62 -17.66 4.39 0.48
N GLY A 63 -18.39 5.21 -0.29
CA GLY A 63 -19.38 6.13 0.27
C GLY A 63 -18.82 7.32 1.04
N LEU A 64 -17.52 7.56 0.97
CA LEU A 64 -16.88 8.64 1.71
C LEU A 64 -16.84 9.93 0.88
N THR A 65 -16.99 11.06 1.55
CA THR A 65 -16.79 12.37 0.93
C THR A 65 -15.29 12.61 0.71
N ALA A 66 -14.97 13.62 -0.11
CA ALA A 66 -13.58 14.02 -0.32
C ALA A 66 -12.91 14.42 0.99
N GLU A 67 -13.63 15.12 1.88
CA GLU A 67 -13.11 15.51 3.18
C GLU A 67 -12.82 14.30 4.08
N ALA A 68 -13.71 13.29 4.03
CA ALA A 68 -13.51 12.06 4.80
C ALA A 68 -12.31 11.28 4.28
N VAL A 69 -12.11 11.24 2.97
CA VAL A 69 -10.93 10.63 2.35
C VAL A 69 -9.67 11.37 2.79
N ASP A 70 -9.69 12.70 2.79
CA ASP A 70 -8.53 13.49 3.25
C ASP A 70 -8.18 13.21 4.71
N ARG A 71 -9.18 13.07 5.58
CA ARG A 71 -8.93 12.71 6.98
C ARG A 71 -8.31 11.33 7.12
N PHE A 72 -8.83 10.37 6.36
CA PHE A 72 -8.28 9.01 6.35
C PHE A 72 -6.81 9.03 5.90
N LEU A 73 -6.52 9.74 4.81
CA LEU A 73 -5.15 9.84 4.28
C LEU A 73 -4.22 10.53 5.26
N GLY A 74 -4.70 11.55 5.98
CA GLY A 74 -3.91 12.21 7.02
C GLY A 74 -3.56 11.27 8.17
N GLU A 75 -4.52 10.45 8.60
CA GLU A 75 -4.28 9.45 9.64
C GLU A 75 -3.33 8.36 9.14
N LEU A 76 -3.51 7.93 7.90
CA LEU A 76 -2.64 6.93 7.30
C LEU A 76 -1.21 7.48 7.19
N ALA A 77 -1.05 8.72 6.72
CA ALA A 77 0.27 9.33 6.57
C ALA A 77 1.03 9.36 7.90
N ALA A 78 0.33 9.58 9.01
CA ALA A 78 0.95 9.58 10.33
C ALA A 78 1.46 8.20 10.74
N LEU A 79 0.93 7.13 10.15
CA LEU A 79 1.31 5.76 10.46
C LEU A 79 2.36 5.21 9.49
N LEU A 80 2.47 5.80 8.31
CA LEU A 80 3.40 5.30 7.29
C LEU A 80 4.84 5.72 7.61
N GLU A 81 5.77 4.81 7.34
CA GLU A 81 7.18 5.15 7.36
C GLU A 81 7.57 5.60 5.95
N PRO A 82 8.04 6.84 5.76
CA PRO A 82 8.40 7.31 4.43
C PRO A 82 9.67 6.62 3.93
N VAL A 83 9.66 6.30 2.65
CA VAL A 83 10.78 5.64 1.97
C VAL A 83 11.29 6.56 0.87
N GLU A 84 12.59 6.84 0.88
CA GLU A 84 13.23 7.59 -0.18
C GLU A 84 13.61 6.66 -1.33
N ILE A 85 13.49 7.17 -2.55
CA ILE A 85 13.84 6.39 -3.74
C ILE A 85 15.32 6.60 -4.05
N HIS A 86 16.12 5.58 -3.77
CA HIS A 86 17.55 5.56 -4.05
C HIS A 86 17.91 4.67 -5.23
N PHE A 87 17.03 3.73 -5.54
CA PHE A 87 17.23 2.74 -6.59
C PHE A 87 16.39 3.11 -7.80
N GLN A 88 17.03 3.29 -8.95
CA GLN A 88 16.33 3.56 -10.20
C GLN A 88 15.67 2.28 -10.70
N TRP A 89 14.36 2.29 -10.68
CA TRP A 89 13.55 1.13 -11.01
C TRP A 89 13.31 1.02 -12.51
N ARG A 90 13.55 -0.15 -13.07
CA ARG A 90 13.14 -0.44 -14.45
C ARG A 90 11.79 -1.16 -14.39
N PRO A 91 10.85 -0.83 -15.30
CA PRO A 91 9.53 -1.45 -15.28
C PRO A 91 9.60 -2.98 -15.25
N GLN A 92 8.89 -3.59 -14.27
CA GLN A 92 8.85 -5.03 -14.07
C GLN A 92 7.41 -5.54 -13.98
N ALA A 93 6.42 -4.65 -13.89
CA ALA A 93 5.02 -4.99 -13.78
C ALA A 93 4.26 -4.44 -14.99
N ARG A 94 3.07 -4.99 -15.25
CA ARG A 94 2.23 -4.53 -16.35
C ARG A 94 1.65 -3.16 -16.11
N ASP A 95 1.24 -2.92 -14.87
CA ASP A 95 0.50 -1.72 -14.48
C ASP A 95 1.46 -0.72 -13.82
N PRO A 96 1.43 0.56 -14.22
CA PRO A 96 2.25 1.59 -13.56
C PRO A 96 2.00 1.71 -12.06
N SER A 97 0.78 1.43 -11.58
CA SER A 97 0.48 1.42 -10.14
C SER A 97 1.26 0.33 -9.42
N ASP A 98 1.40 -0.84 -10.06
CA ASP A 98 2.18 -1.96 -9.51
C ASP A 98 3.66 -1.61 -9.41
N GLU A 99 4.17 -0.83 -10.38
CA GLU A 99 5.57 -0.38 -10.35
C GLU A 99 5.85 0.49 -9.12
N MET A 100 4.92 1.35 -8.73
CA MET A 100 5.08 2.19 -7.54
C MET A 100 5.17 1.35 -6.27
N VAL A 101 4.39 0.28 -6.20
CA VAL A 101 4.40 -0.63 -5.05
C VAL A 101 5.73 -1.37 -4.97
N LEU A 102 6.21 -1.90 -6.10
CA LEU A 102 7.48 -2.60 -6.16
C LEU A 102 8.66 -1.67 -5.83
N GLU A 103 8.62 -0.45 -6.33
CA GLU A 103 9.66 0.54 -6.05
C GLU A 103 9.75 0.85 -4.56
N ALA A 104 8.60 1.02 -3.91
CA ALA A 104 8.54 1.24 -2.47
C ALA A 104 9.09 0.05 -1.70
N ALA A 105 8.73 -1.17 -2.12
CA ALA A 105 9.17 -2.39 -1.45
C ALA A 105 10.69 -2.57 -1.53
N ILE A 106 11.25 -2.32 -2.68
CA ILE A 106 12.69 -2.50 -2.89
C ILE A 106 13.50 -1.42 -2.18
N ASN A 107 13.12 -0.15 -2.33
CA ASN A 107 13.84 0.94 -1.68
C ASN A 107 13.68 0.91 -0.16
N GLY A 108 12.57 0.40 0.34
CA GLY A 108 12.32 0.29 1.77
C GLY A 108 12.76 -1.02 2.40
N SER A 109 13.28 -1.96 1.61
CA SER A 109 13.64 -3.30 2.08
C SER A 109 12.48 -3.96 2.83
N ALA A 110 11.32 -3.98 2.19
CA ALA A 110 10.12 -4.54 2.80
C ALA A 110 10.23 -6.06 2.99
N ASP A 111 9.64 -6.56 4.06
CA ASP A 111 9.55 -8.00 4.33
C ASP A 111 8.46 -8.65 3.48
N ALA A 112 7.40 -7.90 3.19
CA ALA A 112 6.27 -8.42 2.44
C ALA A 112 5.57 -7.32 1.67
N LEU A 113 4.88 -7.73 0.61
CA LEU A 113 4.03 -6.87 -0.20
C LEU A 113 2.61 -7.41 -0.07
N VAL A 114 1.67 -6.57 0.35
CA VAL A 114 0.28 -6.98 0.59
C VAL A 114 -0.59 -6.50 -0.57
N THR A 115 -1.22 -7.45 -1.26
CA THR A 115 -1.99 -7.16 -2.46
C THR A 115 -3.08 -8.20 -2.69
N HIS A 116 -4.14 -7.81 -3.40
CA HIS A 116 -5.12 -8.75 -3.95
C HIS A 116 -4.67 -9.30 -5.30
N ASN A 117 -3.65 -8.71 -5.92
CA ASN A 117 -3.15 -9.09 -7.25
C ASN A 117 -1.85 -9.89 -7.14
N VAL A 118 -1.90 -11.00 -6.41
CA VAL A 118 -0.71 -11.82 -6.13
C VAL A 118 0.01 -12.25 -7.40
N ALA A 119 -0.74 -12.65 -8.43
CA ALA A 119 -0.15 -13.13 -9.68
C ALA A 119 0.70 -12.05 -10.38
N ASP A 120 0.28 -10.77 -10.30
CA ASP A 120 0.99 -9.68 -10.95
C ASP A 120 2.36 -9.41 -10.30
N PHE A 121 2.51 -9.75 -9.03
CA PHE A 121 3.73 -9.47 -8.27
C PHE A 121 4.61 -10.68 -8.03
N ARG A 122 4.11 -11.89 -8.29
CA ARG A 122 4.84 -13.12 -7.96
C ARG A 122 6.21 -13.19 -8.62
N SER A 123 6.27 -12.96 -9.90
CA SER A 123 7.51 -13.01 -10.67
C SER A 123 8.53 -11.96 -10.17
N ALA A 124 8.08 -10.72 -9.91
CA ALA A 124 8.93 -9.68 -9.38
C ALA A 124 9.39 -10.00 -7.95
N GLY A 125 8.49 -10.58 -7.14
CA GLY A 125 8.81 -10.99 -5.77
C GLY A 125 9.89 -12.06 -5.74
N GLU A 126 9.80 -13.05 -6.61
CA GLU A 126 10.83 -14.09 -6.74
C GLU A 126 12.17 -13.51 -7.11
N ARG A 127 12.18 -12.51 -8.01
CA ARG A 127 13.39 -11.84 -8.46
C ARG A 127 14.11 -11.09 -7.36
N PHE A 128 13.36 -10.43 -6.47
CA PHE A 128 13.88 -9.55 -5.45
C PHE A 128 13.76 -10.12 -4.03
N GLY A 129 13.24 -11.33 -3.89
CA GLY A 129 13.10 -11.98 -2.59
C GLY A 129 12.03 -11.37 -1.69
N ILE A 130 10.96 -10.81 -2.26
CA ILE A 130 9.85 -10.22 -1.53
C ILE A 130 8.73 -11.23 -1.39
N ALA A 131 8.21 -11.42 -0.17
CA ALA A 131 7.05 -12.27 0.07
C ALA A 131 5.75 -11.52 -0.25
N GLY A 132 4.84 -12.18 -0.92
CA GLY A 132 3.54 -11.61 -1.26
C GLY A 132 2.48 -11.82 -0.19
#